data_e2f784de57134d52777271483f1e8415
#
_entry.id   e2f784de57134d52777271483f1e8415
#
_cell.length_a   1.000
_cell.length_b   1.000
_cell.length_c   1.000
_cell.angle_alpha   90.00
_cell.angle_beta   90.00
_cell.angle_gamma   90.00
#
_symmetry.space_group_name_H-M   'P 1'
#
loop_
_entity.id
_entity.type
_entity.pdbx_description
1 polymer ?
#
loop_
_entity_poly.entity_id
_entity_poly.type
_entity_poly.pdbx_seq_one_letter_code
_entity_poly.pdbx_strand_id
1 'polypeptide(L)'
;MSKLNLNDHDDRILNAKDAEVFAKERKGFPLRPLRKTLRPLRLIKSSSSLTLIGLAFLLIMAVTASAQRRPSEATRPVVVMSSQSLDDLKQKLKPGNKTEELIDSAGMELRVAVQHENNKTGAAAELHDASDDVYYVLEGGATLVLGGKLETPKEVEPGEWRSPRIIDGKTFEISKGDLVVVPRGTPHQRSTANKDFTMILIKIYEDPLKPGAPKPTSLSQKP
;
A
#
# COMPACT_ATOMS: atom_id res chain seq x y z
N MET A 1 39.83 21.42 -14.16
CA MET A 1 39.30 22.12 -12.99
C MET A 1 38.00 22.80 -13.40
N SER A 2 36.87 22.16 -13.16
CA SER A 2 35.55 22.76 -13.39
C SER A 2 34.74 22.53 -12.12
N LYS A 3 34.33 23.62 -11.48
CA LYS A 3 33.56 23.63 -10.22
C LYS A 3 32.10 23.31 -10.55
N LEU A 4 31.57 22.22 -10.01
CA LEU A 4 30.12 21.94 -9.96
C LEU A 4 29.50 22.86 -8.91
N ASN A 5 28.51 23.61 -9.31
CA ASN A 5 27.69 24.47 -8.49
C ASN A 5 26.50 23.64 -7.94
N LEU A 6 26.52 23.37 -6.63
CA LEU A 6 25.44 22.74 -5.89
C LEU A 6 24.58 23.87 -5.30
N ASN A 7 23.45 24.19 -5.92
CA ASN A 7 22.31 24.88 -5.29
C ASN A 7 21.14 24.87 -6.26
N ASP A 8 20.23 23.93 -6.05
CA ASP A 8 18.84 24.14 -6.43
C ASP A 8 17.98 23.21 -5.54
N HIS A 9 17.64 23.71 -4.35
CA HIS A 9 16.56 23.21 -3.51
C HIS A 9 15.29 23.93 -3.98
N ASP A 10 14.52 23.28 -4.85
CA ASP A 10 13.18 23.74 -5.22
C ASP A 10 12.15 23.18 -4.22
N ASP A 11 12.03 23.87 -3.09
CA ASP A 11 10.93 23.68 -2.13
C ASP A 11 9.64 24.21 -2.76
N ARG A 12 8.90 23.33 -3.43
CA ARG A 12 7.52 23.66 -3.87
C ARG A 12 6.57 23.61 -2.68
N ILE A 13 6.51 24.74 -1.99
CA ILE A 13 5.41 25.05 -1.09
C ILE A 13 4.14 25.14 -1.96
N LEU A 14 3.18 24.25 -1.74
CA LEU A 14 1.85 24.31 -2.34
C LEU A 14 1.18 25.64 -1.96
N ASN A 15 1.04 26.51 -2.93
CA ASN A 15 0.53 27.87 -2.76
C ASN A 15 -1.01 27.80 -2.56
N ALA A 16 -1.55 28.66 -1.69
CA ALA A 16 -2.97 28.74 -1.36
C ALA A 16 -3.90 28.94 -2.58
N LYS A 17 -3.38 29.28 -3.74
CA LYS A 17 -4.12 29.39 -5.01
C LYS A 17 -4.55 28.04 -5.60
N ASP A 18 -3.84 26.95 -5.30
CA ASP A 18 -4.21 25.61 -5.81
C ASP A 18 -5.40 25.01 -5.06
N ALA A 19 -5.66 25.48 -3.82
CA ALA A 19 -6.84 25.12 -3.05
C ALA A 19 -8.15 25.76 -3.55
N GLU A 20 -8.08 26.93 -4.17
CA GLU A 20 -9.25 27.61 -4.72
C GLU A 20 -9.81 26.97 -6.00
N VAL A 21 -8.96 26.34 -6.79
CA VAL A 21 -9.38 25.66 -8.05
C VAL A 21 -10.23 24.43 -7.74
N PHE A 22 -9.94 23.70 -6.66
CA PHE A 22 -10.74 22.54 -6.24
C PHE A 22 -12.09 22.90 -5.62
N ALA A 23 -12.24 24.12 -5.10
CA ALA A 23 -13.51 24.57 -4.51
C ALA A 23 -14.51 25.08 -5.56
N LYS A 24 -14.07 25.41 -6.77
CA LYS A 24 -14.91 26.02 -7.81
C LYS A 24 -15.70 25.03 -8.66
N GLU A 25 -15.33 23.77 -8.66
CA GLU A 25 -16.03 22.73 -9.47
C GLU A 25 -17.25 22.10 -8.80
N ARG A 26 -17.59 22.45 -7.56
CA ARG A 26 -18.78 21.93 -6.87
C ARG A 26 -20.02 22.80 -6.91
N LYS A 27 -20.07 23.81 -7.79
CA LYS A 27 -21.28 24.64 -7.97
C LYS A 27 -21.99 24.26 -9.26
N GLY A 28 -22.88 23.28 -9.23
CA GLY A 28 -23.69 22.96 -10.39
C GLY A 28 -24.71 21.83 -10.23
N PHE A 29 -25.44 21.79 -9.12
CA PHE A 29 -26.69 21.03 -9.09
C PHE A 29 -27.83 21.96 -8.68
N PRO A 30 -28.84 22.16 -9.55
CA PRO A 30 -30.02 22.96 -9.21
C PRO A 30 -30.90 22.15 -8.25
N LEU A 31 -31.00 22.65 -7.02
CA LEU A 31 -31.99 22.16 -6.07
C LEU A 31 -33.40 22.53 -6.58
N ARG A 32 -34.20 21.56 -6.97
CA ARG A 32 -35.64 21.76 -7.20
C ARG A 32 -36.32 22.13 -5.90
N PRO A 33 -37.14 23.21 -5.87
CA PRO A 33 -37.86 23.55 -4.66
C PRO A 33 -39.03 22.57 -4.45
N LEU A 34 -38.94 21.78 -3.40
CA LEU A 34 -40.03 20.97 -2.89
C LEU A 34 -41.03 21.92 -2.17
N ARG A 35 -42.02 22.41 -2.89
CA ARG A 35 -43.21 23.02 -2.28
C ARG A 35 -44.03 21.89 -1.63
N LYS A 36 -43.81 21.60 -0.37
CA LYS A 36 -44.76 20.89 0.49
C LYS A 36 -45.57 21.91 1.27
N THR A 37 -46.85 21.98 0.92
CA THR A 37 -47.87 22.69 1.70
C THR A 37 -47.95 22.09 3.08
N LEU A 38 -47.49 22.84 4.08
CA LEU A 38 -47.65 22.49 5.48
C LEU A 38 -49.13 22.67 5.84
N ARG A 39 -49.84 21.57 6.08
CA ARG A 39 -51.15 21.61 6.75
C ARG A 39 -50.90 21.95 8.22
N PRO A 40 -51.72 22.85 8.81
CA PRO A 40 -51.56 23.19 10.23
C PRO A 40 -51.89 21.98 11.10
N LEU A 41 -50.91 21.53 11.89
CA LEU A 41 -51.11 20.53 12.91
C LEU A 41 -52.00 21.09 14.00
N ARG A 42 -53.20 20.54 14.16
CA ARG A 42 -54.08 20.78 15.31
C ARG A 42 -53.33 20.39 16.60
N LEU A 43 -53.07 21.38 17.45
CA LEU A 43 -52.53 21.14 18.78
C LEU A 43 -53.54 20.33 19.61
N ILE A 44 -53.22 19.07 19.86
CA ILE A 44 -53.95 18.26 20.83
C ILE A 44 -53.45 18.68 22.21
N LYS A 45 -54.29 19.41 22.95
CA LYS A 45 -54.07 19.73 24.35
C LYS A 45 -54.26 18.46 25.19
N SER A 46 -53.15 17.74 25.41
CA SER A 46 -53.08 16.71 26.44
C SER A 46 -51.72 16.85 27.14
N SER A 47 -51.74 17.15 28.43
CA SER A 47 -50.54 17.33 29.26
C SER A 47 -49.66 16.09 29.35
N SER A 48 -50.22 14.94 29.02
CA SER A 48 -49.48 13.64 28.95
C SER A 48 -48.62 13.48 27.70
N SER A 49 -48.92 14.23 26.60
CA SER A 49 -48.12 14.14 25.36
C SER A 49 -46.78 14.86 25.46
N LEU A 50 -46.70 15.96 26.26
CA LEU A 50 -45.46 16.70 26.46
C LEU A 50 -44.41 15.91 27.25
N THR A 51 -44.87 15.13 28.27
CA THR A 51 -43.98 14.26 29.05
C THR A 51 -43.44 13.10 28.21
N LEU A 52 -44.25 12.50 27.35
CA LEU A 52 -43.82 11.43 26.44
C LEU A 52 -42.80 11.91 25.37
N ILE A 53 -43.03 13.11 24.82
CA ILE A 53 -42.10 13.73 23.84
C ILE A 53 -40.78 14.10 24.53
N GLY A 54 -40.82 14.64 25.75
CA GLY A 54 -39.61 14.93 26.54
C GLY A 54 -38.80 13.66 26.86
N LEU A 55 -39.48 12.58 27.25
CA LEU A 55 -38.84 11.30 27.55
C LEU A 55 -38.23 10.66 26.31
N ALA A 56 -38.89 10.72 25.13
CA ALA A 56 -38.39 10.26 23.87
C ALA A 56 -37.16 11.05 23.42
N PHE A 57 -37.15 12.39 23.61
CA PHE A 57 -36.01 13.24 23.28
C PHE A 57 -34.81 12.97 24.19
N LEU A 58 -35.05 12.71 25.49
CA LEU A 58 -34.01 12.33 26.44
C LEU A 58 -33.42 10.95 26.13
N LEU A 59 -34.24 10.00 25.67
CA LEU A 59 -33.78 8.66 25.25
C LEU A 59 -32.96 8.72 23.97
N ILE A 60 -33.34 9.57 22.99
CA ILE A 60 -32.59 9.76 21.75
C ILE A 60 -31.23 10.42 22.03
N MET A 61 -31.19 11.41 22.94
CA MET A 61 -29.94 12.07 23.34
C MET A 61 -29.02 11.13 24.13
N ALA A 62 -29.56 10.19 24.92
CA ALA A 62 -28.78 9.21 25.66
C ALA A 62 -28.12 8.18 24.71
N VAL A 63 -28.78 7.82 23.61
CA VAL A 63 -28.22 6.88 22.60
C VAL A 63 -27.11 7.52 21.76
N THR A 64 -27.16 8.84 21.52
CA THR A 64 -26.13 9.54 20.75
C THR A 64 -24.84 9.83 21.54
N ALA A 65 -24.87 9.77 22.87
CA ALA A 65 -23.72 10.05 23.73
C ALA A 65 -22.72 8.89 23.88
N SER A 66 -23.00 7.70 23.30
CA SER A 66 -22.26 6.48 23.67
C SER A 66 -21.30 5.94 22.62
N ALA A 67 -21.11 6.59 21.49
CA ALA A 67 -20.23 6.08 20.44
C ALA A 67 -18.87 6.76 20.43
N GLN A 68 -18.29 7.08 21.58
CA GLN A 68 -16.90 7.51 21.62
C GLN A 68 -16.02 6.29 21.31
N ARG A 69 -15.52 6.20 20.08
CA ARG A 69 -14.57 5.16 19.67
C ARG A 69 -13.38 5.18 20.62
N ARG A 70 -13.09 4.05 21.23
CA ARG A 70 -11.84 3.87 21.96
C ARG A 70 -10.73 3.56 20.96
N PRO A 71 -9.49 4.05 21.19
CA PRO A 71 -8.34 3.58 20.43
C PRO A 71 -8.25 2.06 20.48
N SER A 72 -7.89 1.45 19.37
CA SER A 72 -7.62 0.02 19.33
C SER A 72 -6.30 -0.30 20.04
N GLU A 73 -6.19 -1.49 20.61
CA GLU A 73 -4.91 -1.99 21.10
C GLU A 73 -4.01 -2.44 19.95
N ALA A 74 -2.70 -2.51 20.22
CA ALA A 74 -1.73 -2.99 19.25
C ALA A 74 -2.02 -4.47 18.89
N THR A 75 -2.08 -4.77 17.60
CA THR A 75 -2.38 -6.13 17.11
C THR A 75 -1.16 -7.05 17.11
N ARG A 76 0.04 -6.50 17.31
CA ARG A 76 1.32 -7.23 17.29
C ARG A 76 2.40 -6.49 18.08
N PRO A 77 3.47 -7.18 18.50
CA PRO A 77 4.62 -6.52 19.13
C PRO A 77 5.28 -5.48 18.24
N VAL A 78 5.85 -4.46 18.85
CA VAL A 78 6.70 -3.49 18.17
C VAL A 78 8.03 -4.15 17.84
N VAL A 79 8.49 -4.00 16.60
CA VAL A 79 9.83 -4.43 16.16
C VAL A 79 10.70 -3.20 15.98
N VAL A 80 11.83 -3.15 16.70
CA VAL A 80 12.84 -2.11 16.56
C VAL A 80 14.19 -2.80 16.34
N MET A 81 14.82 -2.55 15.21
CA MET A 81 16.16 -3.04 14.90
C MET A 81 17.13 -1.87 14.84
N SER A 82 18.22 -1.96 15.59
CA SER A 82 19.35 -1.03 15.43
C SER A 82 20.09 -1.34 14.12
N SER A 83 20.88 -0.38 13.63
CA SER A 83 21.77 -0.62 12.48
C SER A 83 22.71 -1.81 12.73
N GLN A 84 23.28 -1.90 13.96
CA GLN A 84 24.15 -3.01 14.34
C GLN A 84 23.40 -4.36 14.27
N SER A 85 22.18 -4.44 14.83
CA SER A 85 21.38 -5.68 14.79
C SER A 85 21.04 -6.10 13.34
N LEU A 86 20.80 -5.12 12.47
CA LEU A 86 20.57 -5.37 11.06
C LEU A 86 21.84 -5.85 10.34
N ASP A 87 23.00 -5.29 10.68
CA ASP A 87 24.30 -5.72 10.15
C ASP A 87 24.64 -7.15 10.61
N ASP A 88 24.43 -7.47 11.89
CA ASP A 88 24.62 -8.82 12.42
C ASP A 88 23.68 -9.83 11.74
N LEU A 89 22.43 -9.46 11.50
CA LEU A 89 21.49 -10.28 10.77
C LEU A 89 21.93 -10.54 9.32
N LYS A 90 22.39 -9.52 8.60
CA LYS A 90 22.94 -9.70 7.25
C LYS A 90 24.09 -10.71 7.23
N GLN A 91 25.01 -10.64 8.20
CA GLN A 91 26.12 -11.60 8.31
C GLN A 91 25.61 -13.02 8.63
N LYS A 92 24.63 -13.15 9.52
CA LYS A 92 24.00 -14.47 9.84
C LYS A 92 23.31 -15.11 8.62
N LEU A 93 22.76 -14.32 7.72
CA LEU A 93 22.09 -14.83 6.52
C LEU A 93 23.07 -15.33 5.45
N LYS A 94 24.31 -14.83 5.44
CA LYS A 94 25.41 -15.36 4.62
C LYS A 94 25.97 -16.65 5.26
N PRO A 95 26.44 -17.65 4.50
CA PRO A 95 26.28 -17.85 3.06
C PRO A 95 24.92 -18.49 2.71
N GLY A 96 24.42 -18.19 1.52
CA GLY A 96 23.31 -18.89 0.89
C GLY A 96 22.03 -18.06 0.75
N ASN A 97 21.01 -18.72 0.20
CA ASN A 97 19.70 -18.08 0.00
C ASN A 97 18.86 -18.27 1.26
N LYS A 98 18.70 -17.23 2.08
CA LYS A 98 18.01 -17.29 3.37
C LYS A 98 17.10 -16.09 3.58
N THR A 99 16.06 -16.32 4.35
CA THR A 99 15.10 -15.29 4.75
C THR A 99 14.91 -15.33 6.27
N GLU A 100 14.89 -14.18 6.91
CA GLU A 100 14.50 -14.01 8.30
C GLU A 100 13.24 -13.15 8.36
N GLU A 101 12.19 -13.70 8.94
CA GLU A 101 10.92 -12.99 9.11
C GLU A 101 11.01 -12.04 10.31
N LEU A 102 10.75 -10.74 10.08
CA LEU A 102 10.64 -9.74 11.14
C LEU A 102 9.19 -9.56 11.57
N ILE A 103 8.27 -9.66 10.62
CA ILE A 103 6.83 -9.65 10.80
C ILE A 103 6.29 -10.73 9.88
N ASP A 104 5.74 -11.78 10.48
CA ASP A 104 5.07 -12.86 9.75
C ASP A 104 3.68 -12.42 9.30
N SER A 105 3.30 -12.85 8.10
CA SER A 105 1.99 -12.55 7.49
C SER A 105 0.83 -13.37 8.03
N ALA A 106 1.05 -14.32 8.96
CA ALA A 106 0.02 -15.24 9.43
C ALA A 106 -1.30 -14.54 9.81
N GLY A 107 -2.25 -14.52 8.87
CA GLY A 107 -3.54 -13.86 9.01
C GLY A 107 -3.51 -12.33 9.03
N MET A 108 -2.47 -11.69 8.49
CA MET A 108 -2.28 -10.24 8.52
C MET A 108 -1.96 -9.68 7.13
N GLU A 109 -2.28 -8.40 6.94
CA GLU A 109 -2.11 -7.68 5.67
C GLU A 109 -0.67 -7.20 5.41
N LEU A 110 0.30 -7.58 6.25
CA LEU A 110 1.68 -7.12 6.19
C LEU A 110 2.65 -8.24 6.54
N ARG A 111 3.67 -8.43 5.68
CA ARG A 111 4.86 -9.24 5.96
C ARG A 111 6.10 -8.37 5.80
N VAL A 112 7.07 -8.49 6.71
CA VAL A 112 8.37 -7.82 6.60
C VAL A 112 9.45 -8.85 6.87
N ALA A 113 10.41 -8.99 5.94
CA ALA A 113 11.51 -9.93 6.04
C ALA A 113 12.83 -9.29 5.60
N VAL A 114 13.95 -9.80 6.11
CA VAL A 114 15.27 -9.59 5.51
C VAL A 114 15.63 -10.82 4.71
N GLN A 115 15.85 -10.65 3.41
CA GLN A 115 16.17 -11.72 2.48
C GLN A 115 17.59 -11.54 1.92
N HIS A 116 18.38 -12.59 2.00
CA HIS A 116 19.70 -12.67 1.37
C HIS A 116 19.70 -13.71 0.26
N GLU A 117 20.25 -13.36 -0.89
CA GLU A 117 20.45 -14.23 -2.05
C GLU A 117 21.90 -14.14 -2.52
N ASN A 118 22.48 -15.29 -2.76
CA ASN A 118 23.83 -15.41 -3.29
C ASN A 118 23.80 -16.22 -4.58
N ASN A 119 24.30 -15.64 -5.66
CA ASN A 119 24.44 -16.29 -6.97
C ASN A 119 23.17 -17.07 -7.41
N LYS A 120 22.00 -16.51 -7.14
CA LYS A 120 20.71 -17.10 -7.53
C LYS A 120 20.45 -16.86 -9.00
N THR A 121 20.50 -17.91 -9.78
CA THR A 121 20.19 -17.92 -11.22
C THR A 121 18.99 -18.83 -11.50
N GLY A 122 18.28 -18.59 -12.60
CA GLY A 122 17.17 -19.43 -13.02
C GLY A 122 15.96 -19.39 -12.07
N ALA A 123 15.83 -18.35 -11.27
CA ALA A 123 14.62 -18.14 -10.49
C ALA A 123 13.40 -18.04 -11.42
N ALA A 124 12.29 -18.66 -11.03
CA ALA A 124 11.05 -18.52 -11.76
C ALA A 124 10.59 -17.05 -11.75
N ALA A 125 9.94 -16.65 -12.83
CA ALA A 125 9.17 -15.41 -12.85
C ALA A 125 7.94 -15.56 -11.98
N GLU A 126 7.57 -14.51 -11.26
CA GLU A 126 6.50 -14.47 -10.27
C GLU A 126 5.47 -13.40 -10.63
N LEU A 127 4.23 -13.61 -10.21
CA LEU A 127 3.17 -12.62 -10.19
C LEU A 127 2.27 -12.93 -9.00
N HIS A 128 1.92 -11.88 -8.25
CA HIS A 128 1.03 -11.97 -7.11
C HIS A 128 -0.25 -11.18 -7.40
N ASP A 129 -1.42 -11.82 -7.27
CA ASP A 129 -2.71 -11.14 -7.47
C ASP A 129 -3.18 -10.41 -6.20
N ALA A 130 -2.65 -10.81 -5.04
CA ALA A 130 -3.12 -10.35 -3.74
C ALA A 130 -2.06 -9.63 -2.90
N SER A 131 -0.86 -9.35 -3.44
CA SER A 131 0.16 -8.60 -2.70
C SER A 131 0.97 -7.67 -3.58
N ASP A 132 1.26 -6.48 -3.04
CA ASP A 132 2.29 -5.59 -3.54
C ASP A 132 3.62 -5.93 -2.86
N ASP A 133 4.72 -5.92 -3.60
CA ASP A 133 6.06 -6.14 -3.08
C ASP A 133 6.84 -4.84 -3.05
N VAL A 134 7.49 -4.55 -1.93
CA VAL A 134 8.43 -3.43 -1.79
C VAL A 134 9.80 -3.98 -1.42
N TYR A 135 10.81 -3.66 -2.23
CA TYR A 135 12.20 -4.03 -1.99
C TYR A 135 13.01 -2.80 -1.61
N TYR A 136 13.69 -2.84 -0.48
CA TYR A 136 14.73 -1.87 -0.17
C TYR A 136 16.07 -2.59 -0.10
N VAL A 137 16.97 -2.26 -1.01
CA VAL A 137 18.25 -2.94 -1.16
C VAL A 137 19.23 -2.49 -0.09
N LEU A 138 19.61 -3.42 0.79
CA LEU A 138 20.56 -3.16 1.88
C LEU A 138 22.01 -3.33 1.45
N GLU A 139 22.29 -4.32 0.57
CA GLU A 139 23.66 -4.68 0.17
C GLU A 139 23.67 -5.38 -1.18
N GLY A 140 24.71 -5.16 -1.97
CA GLY A 140 24.93 -5.84 -3.24
C GLY A 140 24.05 -5.32 -4.36
N GLY A 141 23.70 -6.20 -5.30
CA GLY A 141 22.90 -5.85 -6.47
C GLY A 141 22.24 -7.04 -7.13
N ALA A 142 21.21 -6.78 -7.91
CA ALA A 142 20.48 -7.79 -8.69
C ALA A 142 20.00 -7.22 -10.01
N THR A 143 19.78 -8.12 -10.97
CA THR A 143 19.05 -7.82 -12.20
C THR A 143 17.59 -8.15 -11.97
N LEU A 144 16.70 -7.20 -12.22
CA LEU A 144 15.25 -7.32 -12.04
C LEU A 144 14.54 -7.09 -13.37
N VAL A 145 13.72 -8.05 -13.81
CA VAL A 145 12.83 -7.91 -14.96
C VAL A 145 11.43 -7.63 -14.46
N LEU A 146 10.79 -6.54 -14.91
CA LEU A 146 9.46 -6.10 -14.47
C LEU A 146 8.51 -5.93 -15.66
N GLY A 147 7.24 -6.24 -15.42
CA GLY A 147 6.16 -6.06 -16.40
C GLY A 147 6.17 -7.12 -17.50
N GLY A 148 5.63 -6.79 -18.66
CA GLY A 148 5.46 -7.76 -19.73
C GLY A 148 4.38 -8.80 -19.40
N LYS A 149 4.63 -10.07 -19.78
CA LYS A 149 3.71 -11.19 -19.59
C LYS A 149 4.49 -12.43 -19.14
N LEU A 150 3.90 -13.21 -18.25
CA LEU A 150 4.38 -14.55 -17.94
C LEU A 150 4.20 -15.46 -19.17
N GLU A 151 5.23 -16.20 -19.59
CA GLU A 151 5.22 -17.02 -20.81
C GLU A 151 4.19 -18.17 -20.72
N THR A 152 4.30 -18.99 -19.70
CA THR A 152 3.41 -20.13 -19.42
C THR A 152 3.03 -20.10 -17.95
N PRO A 153 2.13 -19.20 -17.54
CA PRO A 153 1.81 -19.04 -16.13
C PRO A 153 1.14 -20.28 -15.55
N LYS A 154 1.60 -20.67 -14.36
CA LYS A 154 0.99 -21.73 -13.55
C LYS A 154 0.66 -21.14 -12.18
N GLU A 155 -0.58 -21.25 -11.77
CA GLU A 155 -0.97 -20.93 -10.40
C GLU A 155 -0.49 -22.05 -9.48
N VAL A 156 0.30 -21.69 -8.47
CA VAL A 156 0.88 -22.64 -7.50
C VAL A 156 0.14 -22.61 -6.17
N GLU A 157 -0.41 -21.46 -5.81
CA GLU A 157 -1.33 -21.22 -4.71
C GLU A 157 -2.33 -20.15 -5.17
N PRO A 158 -3.49 -19.99 -4.53
CA PRO A 158 -4.47 -18.99 -4.93
C PRO A 158 -3.85 -17.60 -5.04
N GLY A 159 -3.85 -17.02 -6.26
CA GLY A 159 -3.27 -15.72 -6.56
C GLY A 159 -1.74 -15.67 -6.66
N GLU A 160 -1.04 -16.79 -6.52
CA GLU A 160 0.41 -16.92 -6.65
C GLU A 160 0.78 -17.63 -7.96
N TRP A 161 1.34 -16.90 -8.89
CA TRP A 161 1.68 -17.40 -10.24
C TRP A 161 3.18 -17.55 -10.42
N ARG A 162 3.59 -18.59 -11.12
CA ARG A 162 4.98 -18.86 -11.50
C ARG A 162 5.07 -19.13 -12.99
N SER A 163 6.21 -18.75 -13.59
CA SER A 163 6.52 -19.00 -15.00
C SER A 163 8.03 -19.16 -15.17
N PRO A 164 8.50 -19.87 -16.20
CA PRO A 164 9.94 -19.95 -16.50
C PRO A 164 10.55 -18.58 -16.78
N ARG A 165 9.83 -17.68 -17.47
CA ARG A 165 10.33 -16.36 -17.84
C ARG A 165 9.21 -15.35 -18.12
N ILE A 166 9.62 -14.08 -18.25
CA ILE A 166 8.81 -12.96 -18.68
C ILE A 166 9.11 -12.66 -20.15
N ILE A 167 8.05 -12.42 -20.94
CA ILE A 167 8.12 -11.93 -22.31
C ILE A 167 7.82 -10.42 -22.29
N ASP A 168 8.60 -9.63 -23.04
CA ASP A 168 8.44 -8.17 -23.17
C ASP A 168 8.53 -7.40 -21.84
N GLY A 169 9.25 -7.96 -20.86
CA GLY A 169 9.57 -7.28 -19.61
C GLY A 169 10.71 -6.27 -19.78
N LYS A 170 10.75 -5.26 -18.91
CA LYS A 170 11.84 -4.29 -18.86
C LYS A 170 12.86 -4.69 -17.80
N THR A 171 14.14 -4.68 -18.15
CA THR A 171 15.23 -5.03 -17.26
C THR A 171 15.77 -3.82 -16.53
N PHE A 172 16.02 -3.97 -15.22
CA PHE A 172 16.61 -2.97 -14.34
C PHE A 172 17.76 -3.61 -13.56
N GLU A 173 18.87 -2.89 -13.43
CA GLU A 173 19.92 -3.19 -12.47
C GLU A 173 19.62 -2.44 -11.18
N ILE A 174 19.47 -3.15 -10.08
CA ILE A 174 19.21 -2.58 -8.76
C ILE A 174 20.39 -2.83 -7.84
N SER A 175 20.65 -1.87 -6.96
CA SER A 175 21.83 -1.84 -6.09
C SER A 175 21.50 -1.27 -4.72
N LYS A 176 22.46 -1.32 -3.82
CA LYS A 176 22.33 -0.77 -2.45
C LYS A 176 21.76 0.64 -2.44
N GLY A 177 20.69 0.84 -1.66
CA GLY A 177 19.95 2.09 -1.49
C GLY A 177 18.75 2.23 -2.41
N ASP A 178 18.61 1.36 -3.43
CA ASP A 178 17.46 1.41 -4.32
C ASP A 178 16.19 0.93 -3.63
N LEU A 179 15.09 1.60 -3.94
CA LEU A 179 13.73 1.25 -3.54
C LEU A 179 12.94 0.84 -4.78
N VAL A 180 12.36 -0.35 -4.75
CA VAL A 180 11.51 -0.88 -5.82
C VAL A 180 10.13 -1.17 -5.26
N VAL A 181 9.08 -0.72 -5.94
CA VAL A 181 7.70 -1.09 -5.65
C VAL A 181 7.17 -1.88 -6.83
N VAL A 182 6.75 -3.11 -6.57
CA VAL A 182 6.15 -4.02 -7.56
C VAL A 182 4.67 -4.19 -7.20
N PRO A 183 3.77 -3.46 -7.87
CA PRO A 183 2.35 -3.60 -7.62
C PRO A 183 1.85 -5.02 -7.96
N ARG A 184 0.85 -5.49 -7.23
CA ARG A 184 0.16 -6.77 -7.55
C ARG A 184 -0.24 -6.84 -9.03
N GLY A 185 -0.27 -8.03 -9.59
CA GLY A 185 -0.53 -8.25 -11.01
C GLY A 185 0.64 -7.87 -11.93
N THR A 186 1.81 -7.47 -11.38
CA THR A 186 3.01 -7.16 -12.16
C THR A 186 3.92 -8.38 -12.22
N PRO A 187 4.17 -8.98 -13.40
CA PRO A 187 5.20 -10.00 -13.57
C PRO A 187 6.56 -9.45 -13.16
N HIS A 188 7.29 -10.22 -12.37
CA HIS A 188 8.64 -9.86 -11.95
C HIS A 188 9.54 -11.08 -11.82
N GLN A 189 10.83 -10.90 -12.12
CA GLN A 189 11.84 -11.94 -12.05
C GLN A 189 13.17 -11.34 -11.62
N ARG A 190 13.79 -11.90 -10.56
CA ARG A 190 15.06 -11.42 -10.02
C ARG A 190 16.16 -12.46 -10.21
N SER A 191 17.34 -11.98 -10.57
CA SER A 191 18.57 -12.77 -10.67
C SER A 191 19.69 -12.06 -9.93
N THR A 192 20.47 -12.82 -9.16
CA THR A 192 21.67 -12.34 -8.47
C THR A 192 22.92 -13.07 -8.98
N ALA A 193 22.97 -13.38 -10.28
CA ALA A 193 24.07 -14.09 -10.90
C ALA A 193 25.42 -13.44 -10.56
N ASN A 194 26.34 -14.21 -9.96
CA ASN A 194 27.67 -13.76 -9.52
C ASN A 194 27.68 -12.57 -8.55
N LYS A 195 26.57 -12.33 -7.82
CA LYS A 195 26.44 -11.22 -6.88
C LYS A 195 25.84 -11.73 -5.58
N ASP A 196 26.25 -11.09 -4.47
CA ASP A 196 25.49 -11.10 -3.22
C ASP A 196 24.41 -10.02 -3.29
N PHE A 197 23.28 -10.30 -2.71
CA PHE A 197 22.15 -9.38 -2.68
C PHE A 197 21.38 -9.54 -1.38
N THR A 198 21.20 -8.45 -0.65
CA THR A 198 20.40 -8.44 0.57
C THR A 198 19.40 -7.29 0.51
N MET A 199 18.15 -7.57 0.83
CA MET A 199 17.09 -6.58 0.84
C MET A 199 16.18 -6.74 2.04
N ILE A 200 15.45 -5.66 2.37
CA ILE A 200 14.20 -5.74 3.11
C ILE A 200 13.10 -5.99 2.09
N LEU A 201 12.36 -7.07 2.27
CA LEU A 201 11.14 -7.38 1.54
C LEU A 201 9.95 -7.01 2.42
N ILE A 202 9.08 -6.13 1.92
CA ILE A 202 7.80 -5.83 2.53
C ILE A 202 6.72 -6.28 1.55
N LYS A 203 5.83 -7.19 2.01
CA LYS A 203 4.62 -7.58 1.26
C LYS A 203 3.41 -6.96 1.94
N ILE A 204 2.59 -6.30 1.13
CA ILE A 204 1.33 -5.69 1.57
C ILE A 204 0.22 -6.49 0.90
N TYR A 205 -0.56 -7.21 1.70
CA TYR A 205 -1.65 -8.07 1.21
C TYR A 205 -2.96 -7.31 1.19
N GLU A 206 -3.73 -7.55 0.14
CA GLU A 206 -5.10 -7.09 -0.01
C GLU A 206 -5.93 -8.19 -0.69
N ASP A 207 -7.24 -7.97 -0.82
CA ASP A 207 -8.07 -8.87 -1.61
C ASP A 207 -7.50 -9.05 -3.02
N PRO A 208 -7.55 -10.28 -3.58
CA PRO A 208 -7.09 -10.56 -4.93
C PRO A 208 -7.77 -9.66 -5.97
N LEU A 209 -7.01 -9.26 -6.99
CA LEU A 209 -7.53 -8.48 -8.09
C LEU A 209 -8.68 -9.24 -8.78
N LYS A 210 -9.83 -8.58 -8.88
CA LYS A 210 -10.96 -9.14 -9.62
C LYS A 210 -10.65 -9.11 -11.12
N PRO A 211 -10.97 -10.17 -11.88
CA PRO A 211 -10.81 -10.16 -13.34
C PRO A 211 -11.50 -8.93 -13.95
N GLY A 212 -10.78 -8.18 -14.78
CA GLY A 212 -11.31 -6.97 -15.43
C GLY A 212 -11.23 -5.69 -14.59
N ALA A 213 -10.58 -5.69 -13.42
CA ALA A 213 -10.30 -4.47 -12.69
C ALA A 213 -9.53 -3.47 -13.57
N PRO A 214 -9.86 -2.15 -13.51
CA PRO A 214 -9.15 -1.16 -14.31
C PRO A 214 -7.68 -1.16 -13.93
N LYS A 215 -6.81 -1.23 -14.94
CA LYS A 215 -5.36 -1.08 -14.71
C LYS A 215 -5.10 0.32 -14.16
N PRO A 216 -4.34 0.46 -13.06
CA PRO A 216 -3.93 1.77 -12.60
C PRO A 216 -3.18 2.47 -13.75
N THR A 217 -3.53 3.72 -13.97
CA THR A 217 -2.82 4.55 -14.95
C THR A 217 -1.36 4.60 -14.52
N SER A 218 -0.46 4.15 -15.38
CA SER A 218 0.97 4.17 -15.10
C SER A 218 1.38 5.58 -14.73
N LEU A 219 1.82 5.79 -13.49
CA LEU A 219 2.52 7.01 -13.15
C LEU A 219 3.74 7.06 -14.07
N SER A 220 3.80 8.09 -14.92
CA SER A 220 4.95 8.37 -15.77
C SER A 220 6.19 8.35 -14.90
N GLN A 221 7.05 7.36 -15.09
CA GLN A 221 8.39 7.41 -14.50
C GLN A 221 9.08 8.63 -15.11
N LYS A 222 9.29 9.64 -14.29
CA LYS A 222 10.13 10.78 -14.66
C LYS A 222 11.56 10.23 -14.78
N PRO A 223 12.26 10.49 -15.89
CA PRO A 223 13.63 10.05 -16.09
C PRO A 223 14.58 10.63 -15.06
#